data_ac53350cf24bb608a6faea59461db762
#
_entry.id   ac53350cf24bb608a6faea59461db762
#
_cell.length_a   1.000
_cell.length_b   1.000
_cell.length_c   1.000
_cell.angle_alpha   90.00
_cell.angle_beta   90.00
_cell.angle_gamma   90.00
#
_symmetry.space_group_name_H-M   'P 1'
#
loop_
_entity.id
_entity.type
_entity.pdbx_description
1 polymer ?
#
loop_
_entity_poly.entity_id
_entity_poly.type
_entity_poly.pdbx_seq_one_letter_code
_entity_poly.pdbx_strand_id
1 'polypeptide(L)'
;DDVESRGLGDVYKRQLQGDAAILDILRRCGAVFTRKGDSVTFAKAPLHGVDIDLADCPDLGPVLMVLGLLCEGTTVIRNAQRLRLKESDRIAAMEAELHACGGVLESDGGTITVHGCAERLHAPAAPLHGHNDHRVVMSLAVLSAAAGLPLTVDDAEAIQKSWPNFFAAIRPLGVEVEYA
;
A
#
# COMPACT_ATOMS: atom_id res chain seq x y z
N ASP A 1 33.32 26.27 3.39
CA ASP A 1 32.89 25.20 4.32
C ASP A 1 31.40 24.97 4.34
N ASP A 2 30.64 25.47 3.36
CA ASP A 2 29.15 25.42 3.36
C ASP A 2 28.56 24.61 2.19
N VAL A 3 29.39 23.89 1.45
CA VAL A 3 28.95 23.17 0.22
C VAL A 3 28.65 21.68 0.48
N GLU A 4 29.26 21.06 1.48
CA GLU A 4 29.06 19.63 1.77
C GLU A 4 27.79 19.32 2.56
N SER A 5 27.26 20.27 3.33
CA SER A 5 26.03 20.05 4.11
C SER A 5 24.75 20.12 3.27
N ARG A 6 24.78 20.76 2.11
CA ARG A 6 23.62 20.89 1.21
C ARG A 6 23.29 19.59 0.46
N GLY A 7 24.27 18.76 0.15
CA GLY A 7 24.05 17.50 -0.57
C GLY A 7 23.34 16.42 0.24
N LEU A 8 23.69 16.26 1.50
CA LEU A 8 23.09 15.26 2.39
C LEU A 8 21.64 15.63 2.79
N GLY A 9 21.35 16.91 3.00
CA GLY A 9 20.03 17.39 3.30
C GLY A 9 19.03 17.21 2.14
N ASP A 10 19.51 17.38 0.90
CA ASP A 10 18.67 17.19 -0.30
C ASP A 10 18.42 15.72 -0.62
N VAL A 11 19.37 14.82 -0.35
CA VAL A 11 19.19 13.37 -0.49
C VAL A 11 18.19 12.86 0.54
N TYR A 12 18.28 13.30 1.79
CA TYR A 12 17.32 12.97 2.84
C TYR A 12 15.92 13.51 2.55
N LYS A 13 15.82 14.74 2.04
CA LYS A 13 14.52 15.33 1.63
C LYS A 13 13.91 14.59 0.44
N ARG A 14 14.71 14.13 -0.52
CA ARG A 14 14.20 13.33 -1.66
C ARG A 14 13.74 11.94 -1.25
N GLN A 15 14.40 11.30 -0.28
CA GLN A 15 14.00 10.00 0.25
C GLN A 15 12.70 10.09 1.07
N LEU A 16 12.52 11.16 1.86
CA LEU A 16 11.26 11.47 2.55
C LEU A 16 10.15 11.89 1.58
N GLN A 17 10.48 12.39 0.39
CA GLN A 17 9.51 12.77 -0.63
C GLN A 17 8.92 11.56 -1.38
N GLY A 18 9.64 10.44 -1.51
CA GLY A 18 9.12 9.24 -2.16
C GLY A 18 7.84 8.74 -1.49
N ASP A 19 7.90 8.48 -0.19
CA ASP A 19 6.73 8.01 0.57
C ASP A 19 5.70 9.12 0.85
N ALA A 20 6.12 10.39 0.86
CA ALA A 20 5.21 11.55 0.98
C ALA A 20 4.27 11.70 -0.23
N ALA A 21 4.61 11.10 -1.38
CA ALA A 21 3.76 11.04 -2.57
C ALA A 21 2.38 10.44 -2.28
N ILE A 22 2.24 9.61 -1.24
CA ILE A 22 0.94 9.02 -0.85
C ILE A 22 -0.13 10.08 -0.58
N LEU A 23 0.23 11.22 0.02
CA LEU A 23 -0.75 12.28 0.31
C LEU A 23 -1.28 12.93 -0.97
N ASP A 24 -0.43 13.13 -1.96
CA ASP A 24 -0.84 13.67 -3.25
C ASP A 24 -1.65 12.66 -4.07
N ILE A 25 -1.29 11.39 -4.02
CA ILE A 25 -2.05 10.30 -4.64
C ILE A 25 -3.44 10.23 -4.00
N LEU A 26 -3.55 10.20 -2.68
CA LEU A 26 -4.82 10.17 -1.95
C LEU A 26 -5.70 11.38 -2.29
N ARG A 27 -5.11 12.60 -2.38
CA ARG A 27 -5.85 13.80 -2.79
C ARG A 27 -6.41 13.66 -4.21
N ARG A 28 -5.62 13.12 -5.13
CA ARG A 28 -6.05 12.86 -6.52
C ARG A 28 -7.15 11.81 -6.57
N CYS A 29 -7.14 10.82 -5.68
CA CYS A 29 -8.23 9.86 -5.51
C CYS A 29 -9.51 10.46 -4.89
N GLY A 30 -9.50 11.71 -4.45
CA GLY A 30 -10.65 12.35 -3.84
C GLY A 30 -10.65 12.35 -2.31
N ALA A 31 -9.57 11.89 -1.67
CA ALA A 31 -9.48 11.92 -0.21
C ALA A 31 -9.50 13.36 0.32
N VAL A 32 -10.32 13.58 1.33
CA VAL A 32 -10.43 14.87 2.03
C VAL A 32 -9.62 14.81 3.30
N PHE A 33 -8.62 15.66 3.41
CA PHE A 33 -7.81 15.77 4.61
C PHE A 33 -7.21 17.15 4.82
N THR A 34 -6.87 17.47 6.05
CA THR A 34 -6.14 18.68 6.45
C THR A 34 -4.82 18.29 7.10
N ARG A 35 -3.77 19.05 6.81
CA ARG A 35 -2.45 18.87 7.43
C ARG A 35 -2.16 20.08 8.33
N LYS A 36 -1.75 19.80 9.58
CA LYS A 36 -1.31 20.83 10.53
C LYS A 36 0.01 20.37 11.16
N GLY A 37 1.11 20.94 10.73
CA GLY A 37 2.45 20.48 11.12
C GLY A 37 2.68 19.03 10.66
N ASP A 38 2.96 18.15 11.60
CA ASP A 38 3.19 16.72 11.39
C ASP A 38 1.92 15.86 11.48
N SER A 39 0.77 16.50 11.77
CA SER A 39 -0.51 15.80 11.87
C SER A 39 -1.32 15.93 10.60
N VAL A 40 -1.97 14.82 10.20
CA VAL A 40 -2.92 14.77 9.09
C VAL A 40 -4.25 14.23 9.63
N THR A 41 -5.33 14.96 9.39
CA THR A 41 -6.69 14.58 9.78
C THR A 41 -7.48 14.27 8.52
N PHE A 42 -7.98 13.04 8.40
CA PHE A 42 -8.79 12.60 7.27
C PHE A 42 -10.28 12.70 7.60
N ALA A 43 -11.07 13.04 6.59
CA ALA A 43 -12.52 12.92 6.60
C ALA A 43 -12.93 11.80 5.65
N LYS A 44 -14.02 11.08 5.97
CA LYS A 44 -14.58 10.06 5.08
C LYS A 44 -15.07 10.71 3.79
N ALA A 45 -14.62 10.19 2.65
CA ALA A 45 -15.02 10.63 1.31
C ALA A 45 -14.99 9.43 0.36
N PRO A 46 -15.83 9.42 -0.70
CA PRO A 46 -15.70 8.44 -1.76
C PRO A 46 -14.38 8.64 -2.48
N LEU A 47 -13.71 7.53 -2.80
CA LEU A 47 -12.45 7.54 -3.54
C LEU A 47 -12.68 7.01 -4.95
N HIS A 48 -11.93 7.56 -5.92
CA HIS A 48 -11.98 7.14 -7.31
C HIS A 48 -10.60 6.77 -7.84
N GLY A 49 -10.58 5.89 -8.83
CA GLY A 49 -9.35 5.43 -9.47
C GLY A 49 -8.62 6.56 -10.21
N VAL A 50 -7.30 6.47 -10.24
CA VAL A 50 -6.43 7.47 -10.87
C VAL A 50 -5.25 6.78 -11.57
N ASP A 51 -4.59 7.52 -12.47
CA ASP A 51 -3.31 7.10 -13.07
C ASP A 51 -2.16 7.52 -12.15
N ILE A 52 -1.31 6.57 -11.76
CA ILE A 52 -0.22 6.75 -10.80
C ILE A 52 1.11 6.38 -11.46
N ASP A 53 2.08 7.28 -11.40
CA ASP A 53 3.47 6.97 -11.77
C ASP A 53 4.24 6.51 -10.51
N LEU A 54 4.76 5.29 -10.56
CA LEU A 54 5.46 4.66 -9.44
C LEU A 54 6.99 4.82 -9.51
N ALA A 55 7.52 5.49 -10.54
CA ALA A 55 8.97 5.59 -10.79
C ALA A 55 9.75 6.06 -9.56
N ASP A 56 9.25 7.08 -8.86
CA ASP A 56 9.92 7.71 -7.72
C ASP A 56 9.45 7.21 -6.35
N CYS A 57 8.39 6.37 -6.29
CA CYS A 57 7.82 5.85 -5.04
C CYS A 57 7.48 4.34 -5.11
N PRO A 58 8.40 3.48 -5.57
CA PRO A 58 8.10 2.06 -5.82
C PRO A 58 7.60 1.31 -4.58
N ASP A 59 8.02 1.72 -3.40
CA ASP A 59 7.64 1.04 -2.15
C ASP A 59 6.16 1.26 -1.77
N LEU A 60 5.48 2.21 -2.39
CA LEU A 60 4.03 2.37 -2.25
C LEU A 60 3.22 1.38 -3.11
N GLY A 61 3.85 0.68 -4.07
CA GLY A 61 3.15 -0.19 -5.03
C GLY A 61 2.13 -1.13 -4.38
N PRO A 62 2.51 -1.98 -3.43
CA PRO A 62 1.59 -2.93 -2.80
C PRO A 62 0.35 -2.27 -2.17
N VAL A 63 0.52 -1.22 -1.37
CA VAL A 63 -0.62 -0.54 -0.74
C VAL A 63 -1.46 0.25 -1.74
N LEU A 64 -0.89 0.71 -2.87
CA LEU A 64 -1.65 1.37 -3.93
C LEU A 64 -2.52 0.38 -4.74
N MET A 65 -2.13 -0.89 -4.86
CA MET A 65 -3.00 -1.92 -5.39
C MET A 65 -4.22 -2.13 -4.48
N VAL A 66 -4.02 -2.17 -3.17
CA VAL A 66 -5.12 -2.23 -2.19
C VAL A 66 -6.02 -1.00 -2.31
N LEU A 67 -5.44 0.20 -2.36
CA LEU A 67 -6.20 1.45 -2.55
C LEU A 67 -7.05 1.39 -3.81
N GLY A 68 -6.49 0.91 -4.93
CA GLY A 68 -7.20 0.78 -6.20
C GLY A 68 -8.43 -0.12 -6.12
N LEU A 69 -8.39 -1.23 -5.37
CA LEU A 69 -9.54 -2.11 -5.16
C LEU A 69 -10.68 -1.42 -4.38
N LEU A 70 -10.33 -0.47 -3.51
CA LEU A 70 -11.28 0.27 -2.66
C LEU A 70 -11.81 1.55 -3.32
N CYS A 71 -11.23 1.97 -4.44
CA CYS A 71 -11.67 3.12 -5.22
C CYS A 71 -12.82 2.75 -6.19
N GLU A 72 -13.65 3.70 -6.54
CA GLU A 72 -14.57 3.56 -7.68
C GLU A 72 -13.82 3.67 -9.00
N GLY A 73 -14.15 2.83 -9.98
CA GLY A 73 -13.54 2.86 -11.32
C GLY A 73 -12.21 2.13 -11.40
N THR A 74 -11.28 2.64 -12.18
CA THR A 74 -10.01 1.96 -12.49
C THR A 74 -8.82 2.80 -12.04
N THR A 75 -7.88 2.17 -11.35
CA THR A 75 -6.56 2.73 -11.02
C THR A 75 -5.50 2.10 -11.93
N VAL A 76 -4.69 2.92 -12.56
CA VAL A 76 -3.57 2.48 -13.40
C VAL A 76 -2.27 2.87 -12.73
N ILE A 77 -1.42 1.90 -12.44
CA ILE A 77 -0.11 2.10 -11.79
C ILE A 77 0.98 1.82 -12.82
N ARG A 78 1.69 2.87 -13.25
CA ARG A 78 2.74 2.80 -14.27
C ARG A 78 4.13 2.72 -13.63
N ASN A 79 5.11 2.30 -14.44
CA ASN A 79 6.51 2.20 -14.05
C ASN A 79 6.75 1.27 -12.83
N ALA A 80 5.93 0.22 -12.72
CA ALA A 80 5.92 -0.72 -11.61
C ALA A 80 6.96 -1.85 -11.75
N GLN A 81 7.69 -1.95 -12.86
CA GLN A 81 8.60 -3.09 -13.15
C GLN A 81 9.65 -3.32 -12.05
N ARG A 82 10.06 -2.28 -11.32
CA ARG A 82 11.02 -2.41 -10.21
C ARG A 82 10.47 -3.22 -9.03
N LEU A 83 9.16 -3.38 -8.91
CA LEU A 83 8.52 -4.20 -7.87
C LEU A 83 8.83 -5.69 -8.01
N ARG A 84 9.14 -6.16 -9.23
CA ARG A 84 9.52 -7.54 -9.48
C ARG A 84 10.91 -7.92 -8.96
N LEU A 85 11.74 -6.90 -8.64
CA LEU A 85 13.13 -7.04 -8.19
C LEU A 85 13.30 -6.61 -6.73
N LYS A 86 12.26 -6.72 -5.92
CA LYS A 86 12.28 -6.39 -4.48
C LYS A 86 12.53 -7.65 -3.63
N GLU A 87 12.14 -7.66 -2.36
CA GLU A 87 12.27 -8.80 -1.45
C GLU A 87 11.51 -10.03 -1.96
N SER A 88 10.39 -9.78 -2.65
CA SER A 88 9.62 -10.73 -3.45
C SER A 88 9.33 -10.12 -4.81
N ASP A 89 8.80 -10.89 -5.78
CA ASP A 89 8.05 -10.30 -6.90
C ASP A 89 6.74 -9.75 -6.34
N ARG A 90 6.77 -8.49 -5.90
CA ARG A 90 5.63 -7.82 -5.25
C ARG A 90 4.41 -7.74 -6.14
N ILE A 91 4.58 -7.73 -7.47
CA ILE A 91 3.44 -7.73 -8.40
C ILE A 91 2.77 -9.10 -8.34
N ALA A 92 3.51 -10.16 -8.58
CA ALA A 92 2.95 -11.52 -8.57
C ALA A 92 2.37 -11.89 -7.19
N ALA A 93 3.07 -11.51 -6.10
CA ALA A 93 2.60 -11.73 -4.73
C ALA A 93 1.25 -11.04 -4.49
N MET A 94 1.18 -9.74 -4.74
CA MET A 94 -0.07 -8.99 -4.50
C MET A 94 -1.21 -9.43 -5.43
N GLU A 95 -0.94 -9.76 -6.70
CA GLU A 95 -1.95 -10.30 -7.60
C GLU A 95 -2.56 -11.59 -7.03
N ALA A 96 -1.73 -12.54 -6.59
CA ALA A 96 -2.20 -13.80 -6.03
C ALA A 96 -3.08 -13.58 -4.79
N GLU A 97 -2.61 -12.80 -3.83
CA GLU A 97 -3.29 -12.61 -2.54
C GLU A 97 -4.56 -11.76 -2.69
N LEU A 98 -4.52 -10.71 -3.52
CA LEU A 98 -5.69 -9.88 -3.75
C LEU A 98 -6.77 -10.61 -4.57
N HIS A 99 -6.40 -11.46 -5.54
CA HIS A 99 -7.35 -12.32 -6.25
C HIS A 99 -8.03 -13.31 -5.30
N ALA A 100 -7.30 -13.88 -4.33
CA ALA A 100 -7.88 -14.76 -3.32
C ALA A 100 -8.95 -14.06 -2.47
N CYS A 101 -8.87 -12.74 -2.33
CA CYS A 101 -9.87 -11.90 -1.67
C CYS A 101 -10.97 -11.37 -2.60
N GLY A 102 -11.05 -11.82 -3.86
CA GLY A 102 -12.02 -11.33 -4.85
C GLY A 102 -11.61 -10.03 -5.55
N GLY A 103 -10.37 -9.58 -5.37
CA GLY A 103 -9.83 -8.42 -6.07
C GLY A 103 -9.71 -8.66 -7.58
N VAL A 104 -9.85 -7.59 -8.35
CA VAL A 104 -9.74 -7.63 -9.82
C VAL A 104 -8.61 -6.72 -10.26
N LEU A 105 -7.48 -7.30 -10.61
CA LEU A 105 -6.31 -6.58 -11.09
C LEU A 105 -5.52 -7.44 -12.07
N GLU A 106 -4.76 -6.79 -12.93
CA GLU A 106 -3.90 -7.42 -13.93
C GLU A 106 -2.64 -6.58 -14.14
N SER A 107 -1.54 -7.24 -14.52
CA SER A 107 -0.30 -6.56 -14.85
C SER A 107 0.19 -6.92 -16.24
N ASP A 108 0.68 -5.93 -16.97
CA ASP A 108 1.34 -6.08 -18.25
C ASP A 108 2.64 -5.28 -18.27
N GLY A 109 3.77 -5.99 -18.34
CA GLY A 109 5.10 -5.38 -18.31
C GLY A 109 5.36 -4.61 -17.00
N GLY A 110 5.29 -3.30 -17.07
CA GLY A 110 5.48 -2.39 -15.93
C GLY A 110 4.22 -1.61 -15.55
N THR A 111 3.06 -2.00 -16.05
CA THR A 111 1.78 -1.36 -15.75
C THR A 111 0.89 -2.36 -14.99
N ILE A 112 0.24 -1.90 -13.93
CA ILE A 112 -0.75 -2.65 -13.18
C ILE A 112 -2.07 -1.92 -13.31
N THR A 113 -3.11 -2.62 -13.72
CA THR A 113 -4.47 -2.11 -13.80
C THR A 113 -5.30 -2.74 -12.68
N VAL A 114 -5.88 -1.91 -11.83
CA VAL A 114 -6.70 -2.34 -10.69
C VAL A 114 -8.12 -1.83 -10.87
N HIS A 115 -9.08 -2.73 -10.84
CA HIS A 115 -10.50 -2.39 -10.95
C HIS A 115 -11.14 -2.34 -9.57
N GLY A 116 -11.75 -1.23 -9.23
CA GLY A 116 -12.47 -1.06 -7.98
C GLY A 116 -13.58 -2.08 -7.83
N CYS A 117 -13.58 -2.78 -6.71
CA CYS A 117 -14.50 -3.89 -6.45
C CYS A 117 -14.77 -4.07 -4.94
N ALA A 118 -14.76 -2.98 -4.17
CA ALA A 118 -14.89 -3.04 -2.71
C ALA A 118 -16.07 -3.91 -2.24
N GLU A 119 -17.20 -3.88 -2.95
CA GLU A 119 -18.41 -4.64 -2.64
C GLU A 119 -18.30 -6.16 -2.92
N ARG A 120 -17.27 -6.59 -3.65
CA ARG A 120 -17.01 -8.00 -3.97
C ARG A 120 -15.91 -8.62 -3.12
N LEU A 121 -15.17 -7.79 -2.38
CA LEU A 121 -14.10 -8.29 -1.54
C LEU A 121 -14.65 -9.19 -0.44
N HIS A 122 -13.96 -10.28 -0.17
CA HIS A 122 -14.36 -11.28 0.82
C HIS A 122 -13.12 -11.88 1.51
N ALA A 123 -13.34 -12.49 2.68
CA ALA A 123 -12.29 -13.27 3.33
C ALA A 123 -11.97 -14.51 2.48
N PRO A 124 -10.69 -14.82 2.26
CA PRO A 124 -10.27 -15.99 1.49
C PRO A 124 -10.53 -17.28 2.26
N ALA A 125 -10.62 -18.41 1.54
CA ALA A 125 -10.85 -19.73 2.14
C ALA A 125 -9.62 -20.30 2.88
N ALA A 126 -8.42 -19.79 2.59
CA ALA A 126 -7.16 -20.21 3.20
C ALA A 126 -6.37 -18.97 3.65
N PRO A 127 -5.41 -19.13 4.58
CA PRO A 127 -4.49 -18.05 4.92
C PRO A 127 -3.81 -17.48 3.69
N LEU A 128 -3.65 -16.16 3.66
CA LEU A 128 -2.86 -15.44 2.66
C LEU A 128 -1.37 -15.62 2.95
N HIS A 129 -0.55 -15.50 1.93
CA HIS A 129 0.88 -15.64 2.08
C HIS A 129 1.58 -14.28 2.13
N GLY A 130 2.41 -14.09 3.17
CA GLY A 130 3.19 -12.85 3.36
C GLY A 130 4.42 -12.74 2.46
N HIS A 131 4.79 -13.84 1.76
CA HIS A 131 5.92 -13.89 0.83
C HIS A 131 7.25 -13.43 1.46
N ASN A 132 7.37 -13.54 2.79
CA ASN A 132 8.50 -13.01 3.56
C ASN A 132 8.84 -11.55 3.18
N ASP A 133 7.83 -10.76 2.81
CA ASP A 133 7.95 -9.37 2.41
C ASP A 133 7.05 -8.46 3.26
N HIS A 134 7.69 -7.57 4.02
CA HIS A 134 6.99 -6.67 4.94
C HIS A 134 5.97 -5.75 4.25
N ARG A 135 6.21 -5.36 2.98
CA ARG A 135 5.27 -4.51 2.23
C ARG A 135 4.01 -5.28 1.83
N VAL A 136 4.14 -6.57 1.52
CA VAL A 136 3.00 -7.45 1.24
C VAL A 136 2.18 -7.61 2.52
N VAL A 137 2.80 -8.04 3.62
CA VAL A 137 2.12 -8.22 4.92
C VAL A 137 1.40 -6.96 5.37
N MET A 138 2.08 -5.81 5.36
CA MET A 138 1.47 -4.54 5.76
C MET A 138 0.30 -4.13 4.84
N SER A 139 0.40 -4.37 3.55
CA SER A 139 -0.68 -4.03 2.60
C SER A 139 -1.91 -4.92 2.78
N LEU A 140 -1.73 -6.22 3.06
CA LEU A 140 -2.82 -7.13 3.38
C LEU A 140 -3.50 -6.76 4.70
N ALA A 141 -2.74 -6.32 5.70
CA ALA A 141 -3.32 -5.79 6.94
C ALA A 141 -4.13 -4.50 6.71
N VAL A 142 -3.67 -3.62 5.82
CA VAL A 142 -4.44 -2.43 5.40
C VAL A 142 -5.73 -2.84 4.67
N LEU A 143 -5.67 -3.85 3.79
CA LEU A 143 -6.88 -4.39 3.14
C LEU A 143 -7.88 -4.90 4.17
N SER A 144 -7.42 -5.72 5.14
CA SER A 144 -8.25 -6.22 6.23
C SER A 144 -8.98 -5.08 6.96
N ALA A 145 -8.22 -4.07 7.39
CA ALA A 145 -8.74 -2.93 8.12
C ALA A 145 -9.72 -2.10 7.30
N ALA A 146 -9.39 -1.80 6.04
CA ALA A 146 -10.17 -0.90 5.20
C ALA A 146 -11.44 -1.55 4.64
N ALA A 147 -11.39 -2.84 4.34
CA ALA A 147 -12.55 -3.60 3.85
C ALA A 147 -13.37 -4.26 4.99
N GLY A 148 -12.87 -4.22 6.23
CA GLY A 148 -13.52 -4.89 7.38
C GLY A 148 -13.53 -6.41 7.26
N LEU A 149 -12.50 -7.01 6.64
CA LEU A 149 -12.41 -8.44 6.39
C LEU A 149 -11.45 -9.09 7.40
N PRO A 150 -11.84 -10.20 8.06
CA PRO A 150 -10.91 -10.99 8.84
C PRO A 150 -9.96 -11.73 7.90
N LEU A 151 -8.67 -11.40 7.95
CA LEU A 151 -7.63 -12.05 7.16
C LEU A 151 -6.61 -12.73 8.07
N THR A 152 -6.23 -13.95 7.71
CA THR A 152 -5.06 -14.63 8.28
C THR A 152 -3.92 -14.51 7.27
N VAL A 153 -2.76 -14.04 7.71
CA VAL A 153 -1.56 -13.86 6.86
C VAL A 153 -0.40 -14.59 7.53
N ASP A 154 0.25 -15.49 6.81
CA ASP A 154 1.49 -16.11 7.26
C ASP A 154 2.71 -15.19 7.03
N ASP A 155 3.91 -15.61 7.42
CA ASP A 155 5.13 -14.81 7.35
C ASP A 155 4.99 -13.40 7.96
N ALA A 156 4.05 -13.20 8.89
CA ALA A 156 3.74 -11.89 9.45
C ALA A 156 4.94 -11.23 10.16
N GLU A 157 5.91 -12.04 10.60
CA GLU A 157 7.17 -11.56 11.16
C GLU A 157 8.06 -10.79 10.17
N ALA A 158 7.78 -10.87 8.88
CA ALA A 158 8.49 -10.08 7.87
C ALA A 158 8.46 -8.56 8.16
N ILE A 159 7.47 -8.06 8.92
CA ILE A 159 7.41 -6.65 9.37
C ILE A 159 8.65 -6.24 10.16
N GLN A 160 9.36 -7.19 10.82
CA GLN A 160 10.59 -6.92 11.57
C GLN A 160 11.69 -6.28 10.70
N LYS A 161 11.63 -6.48 9.39
CA LYS A 161 12.61 -5.93 8.43
C LYS A 161 12.54 -4.42 8.28
N SER A 162 11.38 -3.79 8.58
CA SER A 162 11.21 -2.35 8.37
C SER A 162 10.44 -1.65 9.48
N TRP A 163 9.32 -2.20 9.96
CA TRP A 163 8.50 -1.59 10.99
C TRP A 163 8.03 -2.61 12.03
N PRO A 164 8.87 -3.01 12.99
CA PRO A 164 8.55 -4.04 14.00
C PRO A 164 7.26 -3.77 14.79
N ASN A 165 6.93 -2.50 15.01
CA ASN A 165 5.76 -2.08 15.78
C ASN A 165 4.51 -1.83 14.93
N PHE A 166 4.49 -2.24 13.67
CA PHE A 166 3.38 -1.98 12.74
C PHE A 166 2.02 -2.41 13.30
N PHE A 167 1.88 -3.66 13.74
CA PHE A 167 0.62 -4.16 14.27
C PHE A 167 0.17 -3.44 15.55
N ALA A 168 1.11 -3.04 16.41
CA ALA A 168 0.79 -2.22 17.58
C ALA A 168 0.31 -0.82 17.16
N ALA A 169 0.88 -0.27 16.09
CA ALA A 169 0.53 1.06 15.58
C ALA A 169 -0.86 1.13 14.92
N ILE A 170 -1.36 0.03 14.34
CA ILE A 170 -2.70 0.01 13.71
C ILE A 170 -3.84 -0.32 14.68
N ARG A 171 -3.57 -0.90 15.85
CA ARG A 171 -4.60 -1.22 16.86
C ARG A 171 -5.45 -0.01 17.28
N PRO A 172 -4.89 1.19 17.52
CA PRO A 172 -5.69 2.37 17.86
C PRO A 172 -6.66 2.80 16.74
N LEU A 173 -6.48 2.29 15.52
CA LEU A 173 -7.40 2.51 14.40
C LEU A 173 -8.59 1.53 14.41
N GLY A 174 -8.74 0.71 15.44
CA GLY A 174 -9.81 -0.27 15.57
C GLY A 174 -9.51 -1.63 14.92
N VAL A 175 -8.25 -1.90 14.59
CA VAL A 175 -7.83 -3.19 14.02
C VAL A 175 -7.51 -4.17 15.14
N GLU A 176 -8.23 -5.28 15.18
CA GLU A 176 -7.90 -6.39 16.07
C GLU A 176 -6.78 -7.25 15.43
N VAL A 177 -5.77 -7.57 16.21
CA VAL A 177 -4.63 -8.38 15.75
C VAL A 177 -4.39 -9.51 16.74
N GLU A 178 -4.52 -10.73 16.24
CA GLU A 178 -4.22 -11.96 16.98
C GLU A 178 -3.00 -12.66 16.34
N TYR A 179 -2.23 -13.35 17.15
CA TYR A 179 -1.10 -14.17 16.71
C TYR A 179 -1.46 -15.63 16.97
N ALA A 180 -1.34 -16.46 15.95
CA ALA A 180 -1.59 -17.90 16.02
C ALA A 180 -0.29 -18.66 16.34
#